data_00db147026692419cf0570e373d83bd7
#
_entry.id   00db147026692419cf0570e373d83bd7
#
_cell.length_a   1.000
_cell.length_b   1.000
_cell.length_c   1.000
_cell.angle_alpha   90.00
_cell.angle_beta   90.00
_cell.angle_gamma   90.00
#
_symmetry.space_group_name_H-M   'P 1'
#
loop_
_entity.id
_entity.type
_entity.pdbx_description
1 polymer ?
#
loop_
_entity_poly.entity_id
_entity_poly.type
_entity_poly.pdbx_seq_one_letter_code
_entity_poly.pdbx_strand_id
1 'polypeptide(L)'
;YGDVSEKSISDVVLGNMNVAYVTAGKEVCAILILQPADIKNIRVLLLSDDGTNIRSDVYLKCSTNANITCGDETKSAGSEELLHPADTLTMAPGKTYIVKPESEDGKIYLCNGNGTAVSNGYAGTIEVRSTENGYTVVNELPLEEYLYAVVPSEMPSSFSPEALKT
;
A
#
# COMPACT_ATOMS: atom_id res chain seq x y z
N TYR A 1 32.22 -4.78 17.27
CA TYR A 1 31.05 -5.47 17.82
C TYR A 1 30.13 -4.38 18.37
N GLY A 2 28.87 -4.33 17.89
CA GLY A 2 27.89 -3.37 18.37
C GLY A 2 27.36 -3.75 19.77
N ASP A 3 26.91 -2.75 20.52
CA ASP A 3 26.27 -3.00 21.82
C ASP A 3 24.99 -3.78 21.65
N VAL A 4 24.84 -4.86 22.43
CA VAL A 4 23.62 -5.67 22.50
C VAL A 4 22.85 -5.25 23.74
N SER A 5 21.59 -4.86 23.58
CA SER A 5 20.69 -4.56 24.69
C SER A 5 19.48 -5.48 24.66
N GLU A 6 19.03 -5.92 25.82
CA GLU A 6 17.75 -6.61 25.97
C GLU A 6 16.58 -5.66 25.64
N LYS A 7 15.58 -6.20 24.95
CA LYS A 7 14.37 -5.50 24.54
C LYS A 7 13.13 -6.30 24.93
N SER A 8 12.01 -5.62 25.03
CA SER A 8 10.70 -6.25 25.23
C SER A 8 10.16 -6.78 23.89
N ILE A 9 9.24 -7.73 23.95
CA ILE A 9 8.50 -8.20 22.78
C ILE A 9 7.72 -7.06 22.08
N SER A 10 7.34 -6.02 22.83
CA SER A 10 6.70 -4.81 22.30
C SER A 10 7.62 -3.96 21.41
N ASP A 11 8.94 -4.16 21.49
CA ASP A 11 9.91 -3.47 20.64
C ASP A 11 10.07 -4.15 19.27
N VAL A 12 9.43 -5.31 19.07
CA VAL A 12 9.45 -6.03 17.79
C VAL A 12 8.44 -5.41 16.86
N VAL A 13 8.92 -4.71 15.83
CA VAL A 13 8.05 -4.09 14.82
C VAL A 13 7.67 -5.14 13.78
N LEU A 14 6.37 -5.36 13.59
CA LEU A 14 5.85 -6.24 12.55
C LEU A 14 6.27 -5.74 11.16
N GLY A 15 6.76 -6.66 10.32
CA GLY A 15 7.23 -6.32 8.98
C GLY A 15 8.71 -5.89 8.92
N ASN A 16 9.41 -5.77 10.06
CA ASN A 16 10.87 -5.59 10.02
C ASN A 16 11.54 -6.85 9.48
N MET A 17 12.16 -6.74 8.31
CA MET A 17 12.89 -7.84 7.65
C MET A 17 14.32 -8.02 8.19
N ASN A 18 14.83 -7.07 8.98
CA ASN A 18 16.16 -7.11 9.57
C ASN A 18 16.14 -7.77 10.95
N VAL A 19 15.58 -8.96 11.01
CA VAL A 19 15.50 -9.78 12.22
C VAL A 19 16.03 -11.18 11.96
N ALA A 20 16.60 -11.79 12.98
CA ALA A 20 16.95 -13.21 12.98
C ALA A 20 16.26 -13.92 14.16
N TYR A 21 15.94 -15.17 13.96
CA TYR A 21 15.28 -16.01 14.97
C TYR A 21 16.26 -17.06 15.46
N VAL A 22 16.35 -17.21 16.77
CA VAL A 22 17.03 -18.36 17.39
C VAL A 22 15.96 -19.38 17.79
N THR A 23 16.07 -20.58 17.29
CA THR A 23 15.10 -21.64 17.52
C THR A 23 15.70 -22.84 18.21
N ALA A 24 14.92 -23.50 19.07
CA ALA A 24 15.20 -24.82 19.62
C ALA A 24 14.07 -25.78 19.20
N GLY A 25 14.34 -26.63 18.22
CA GLY A 25 13.31 -27.47 17.60
C GLY A 25 12.26 -26.61 16.86
N LYS A 26 11.02 -26.61 17.36
CA LYS A 26 9.89 -25.85 16.77
C LYS A 26 9.60 -24.54 17.52
N GLU A 27 10.35 -24.24 18.56
CA GLU A 27 10.11 -23.07 19.42
C GLU A 27 11.09 -21.95 19.09
N VAL A 28 10.62 -20.70 19.06
CA VAL A 28 11.46 -19.50 18.94
C VAL A 28 11.93 -19.12 20.35
N CYS A 29 13.24 -19.19 20.58
CA CYS A 29 13.85 -18.89 21.87
C CYS A 29 14.29 -17.43 22.00
N ALA A 30 14.64 -16.79 20.89
CA ALA A 30 15.00 -15.38 20.84
C ALA A 30 14.72 -14.78 19.47
N ILE A 31 14.45 -13.48 19.46
CA ILE A 31 14.38 -12.64 18.25
C ILE A 31 15.50 -11.62 18.35
N LEU A 32 16.38 -11.61 17.37
CA LEU A 32 17.46 -10.63 17.26
C LEU A 32 17.06 -9.55 16.28
N ILE A 33 16.94 -8.31 16.74
CA ILE A 33 16.72 -7.14 15.88
C ILE A 33 18.09 -6.69 15.41
N LEU A 34 18.43 -6.99 14.16
CA LEU A 34 19.73 -6.68 13.56
C LEU A 34 19.85 -5.20 13.20
N GLN A 35 18.73 -4.60 12.80
CA GLN A 35 18.62 -3.17 12.55
C GLN A 35 17.23 -2.69 12.97
N PRO A 36 17.09 -1.45 13.48
CA PRO A 36 15.78 -0.85 13.72
C PRO A 36 14.93 -0.84 12.45
N ALA A 37 13.61 -0.93 12.60
CA ALA A 37 12.70 -0.76 11.47
C ALA A 37 12.77 0.69 10.99
N ASP A 38 13.11 0.89 9.73
CA ASP A 38 13.03 2.19 9.03
C ASP A 38 11.79 2.16 8.12
N ILE A 39 10.64 2.50 8.69
CA ILE A 39 9.36 2.50 7.98
C ILE A 39 9.24 3.82 7.24
N LYS A 40 9.57 3.81 5.95
CA LYS A 40 9.41 4.97 5.06
C LYS A 40 8.05 5.00 4.39
N ASN A 41 7.52 3.84 4.03
CA ASN A 41 6.24 3.68 3.36
C ASN A 41 5.28 2.88 4.23
N ILE A 42 4.00 3.14 4.02
CA ILE A 42 2.90 2.35 4.57
C ILE A 42 2.11 1.71 3.42
N ARG A 43 1.55 0.54 3.69
CA ARG A 43 0.69 -0.19 2.75
C ARG A 43 -0.72 -0.27 3.34
N VAL A 44 -1.66 0.33 2.65
CA VAL A 44 -3.07 0.45 3.07
C VAL A 44 -3.94 -0.41 2.18
N LEU A 45 -4.61 -1.38 2.75
CA LEU A 45 -5.61 -2.19 2.04
C LEU A 45 -6.86 -1.33 1.79
N LEU A 46 -7.24 -1.16 0.53
CA LEU A 46 -8.40 -0.38 0.14
C LEU A 46 -9.64 -1.28 0.06
N LEU A 47 -10.52 -1.14 1.04
CA LEU A 47 -11.78 -1.86 1.05
C LEU A 47 -12.73 -1.35 -0.05
N SER A 48 -13.63 -2.21 -0.51
CA SER A 48 -14.75 -1.83 -1.36
C SER A 48 -15.86 -1.16 -0.52
N ASP A 49 -16.84 -0.56 -1.19
CA ASP A 49 -17.92 0.19 -0.53
C ASP A 49 -18.76 -0.67 0.43
N ASP A 50 -18.82 -1.98 0.20
CA ASP A 50 -19.46 -2.96 1.08
C ASP A 50 -18.57 -3.43 2.24
N GLY A 51 -17.36 -2.85 2.37
CA GLY A 51 -16.39 -3.19 3.42
C GLY A 51 -15.60 -4.48 3.18
N THR A 52 -15.75 -5.11 2.02
CA THR A 52 -14.96 -6.31 1.68
C THR A 52 -13.57 -5.93 1.17
N ASN A 53 -12.63 -6.84 1.29
CA ASN A 53 -11.27 -6.69 0.79
C ASN A 53 -11.08 -7.28 -0.61
N ILE A 54 -12.11 -7.89 -1.18
CA ILE A 54 -12.09 -8.50 -2.52
C ILE A 54 -13.08 -7.75 -3.41
N ARG A 55 -12.59 -7.33 -4.57
CA ARG A 55 -13.38 -6.68 -5.62
C ARG A 55 -13.54 -7.66 -6.78
N SER A 56 -14.72 -7.70 -7.38
CA SER A 56 -14.97 -8.50 -8.58
C SER A 56 -14.19 -7.97 -9.78
N ASP A 57 -13.96 -6.66 -9.80
CA ASP A 57 -13.25 -5.98 -10.87
C ASP A 57 -12.56 -4.71 -10.38
N VAL A 58 -11.54 -4.23 -11.12
CA VAL A 58 -10.76 -3.03 -10.76
C VAL A 58 -10.46 -2.23 -12.01
N TYR A 59 -10.86 -0.96 -11.99
CA TYR A 59 -10.52 0.02 -13.00
C TYR A 59 -9.76 1.18 -12.37
N LEU A 60 -8.72 1.64 -13.04
CA LEU A 60 -7.83 2.69 -12.54
C LEU A 60 -7.64 3.78 -13.61
N LYS A 61 -7.39 4.99 -13.15
CA LYS A 61 -6.86 6.09 -13.96
C LYS A 61 -5.74 6.78 -13.22
N CYS A 62 -4.80 7.35 -13.95
CA CYS A 62 -3.76 8.17 -13.37
C CYS A 62 -3.86 9.61 -13.91
N SER A 63 -3.71 10.62 -13.06
CA SER A 63 -3.73 12.04 -13.47
C SER A 63 -2.51 12.42 -14.32
N THR A 64 -1.48 11.60 -14.33
CA THR A 64 -0.26 11.75 -15.14
C THR A 64 -0.01 10.47 -15.91
N ASN A 65 1.00 10.46 -16.79
CA ASN A 65 1.50 9.20 -17.31
C ASN A 65 1.92 8.27 -16.14
N ALA A 66 1.80 6.99 -16.37
CA ALA A 66 2.12 5.98 -15.36
C ALA A 66 2.89 4.80 -15.96
N ASN A 67 3.73 4.20 -15.14
CA ASN A 67 4.36 2.92 -15.43
C ASN A 67 3.54 1.80 -14.78
N ILE A 68 3.31 0.76 -15.53
CA ILE A 68 2.51 -0.41 -15.17
C ILE A 68 3.42 -1.63 -15.21
N THR A 69 3.47 -2.39 -14.13
CA THR A 69 4.26 -3.64 -14.07
C THR A 69 3.41 -4.81 -13.58
N CYS A 70 3.65 -5.99 -14.17
CA CYS A 70 3.09 -7.25 -13.70
C CYS A 70 4.14 -8.36 -13.91
N GLY A 71 4.79 -8.78 -12.83
CA GLY A 71 5.96 -9.66 -12.93
C GLY A 71 7.08 -8.97 -13.70
N ASP A 72 7.53 -9.59 -14.80
CA ASP A 72 8.61 -9.05 -15.66
C ASP A 72 8.07 -8.14 -16.79
N GLU A 73 6.75 -8.05 -16.96
CA GLU A 73 6.13 -7.22 -17.97
C GLU A 73 5.99 -5.77 -17.47
N THR A 74 6.38 -4.81 -18.31
CA THR A 74 6.23 -3.38 -18.03
C THR A 74 5.64 -2.69 -19.25
N LYS A 75 4.66 -1.79 -19.01
CA LYS A 75 4.04 -0.92 -20.01
C LYS A 75 3.91 0.49 -19.47
N SER A 76 3.85 1.47 -20.36
CA SER A 76 3.47 2.85 -20.02
C SER A 76 2.01 3.08 -20.38
N ALA A 77 1.33 3.88 -19.56
CA ALA A 77 -0.02 4.37 -19.82
C ALA A 77 -0.02 5.88 -19.87
N GLY A 78 -0.88 6.44 -20.70
CA GLY A 78 -1.09 7.87 -20.81
C GLY A 78 -1.89 8.43 -19.61
N SER A 79 -1.78 9.75 -19.40
CA SER A 79 -2.65 10.46 -18.46
C SER A 79 -4.12 10.22 -18.79
N GLU A 80 -4.94 9.99 -17.76
CA GLU A 80 -6.39 9.73 -17.85
C GLU A 80 -6.79 8.49 -18.64
N GLU A 81 -5.83 7.66 -19.05
CA GLU A 81 -6.12 6.38 -19.70
C GLU A 81 -6.81 5.44 -18.70
N LEU A 82 -7.91 4.80 -19.14
CA LEU A 82 -8.61 3.81 -18.31
C LEU A 82 -7.83 2.49 -18.33
N LEU A 83 -7.34 2.11 -17.19
CA LEU A 83 -6.57 0.89 -16.98
C LEU A 83 -7.49 -0.19 -16.39
N HIS A 84 -7.53 -1.33 -17.05
CA HIS A 84 -8.19 -2.53 -16.57
C HIS A 84 -7.13 -3.65 -16.48
N PRO A 85 -6.71 -4.05 -15.27
CA PRO A 85 -5.66 -5.05 -15.11
C PRO A 85 -5.90 -6.34 -15.87
N ALA A 86 -7.15 -6.81 -15.92
CA ALA A 86 -7.51 -8.04 -16.63
C ALA A 86 -7.25 -7.99 -18.14
N ASP A 87 -7.30 -6.80 -18.75
CA ASP A 87 -7.13 -6.63 -20.22
C ASP A 87 -5.71 -6.18 -20.59
N THR A 88 -4.98 -5.58 -19.67
CA THR A 88 -3.74 -4.86 -19.97
C THR A 88 -2.51 -5.77 -19.97
N LEU A 89 -2.42 -6.66 -19.01
CA LEU A 89 -1.30 -7.61 -18.82
C LEU A 89 -1.86 -8.97 -18.41
N THR A 90 -1.04 -10.02 -18.53
CA THR A 90 -1.46 -11.37 -18.15
C THR A 90 -1.64 -11.49 -16.65
N MET A 91 -2.87 -11.41 -16.17
CA MET A 91 -3.25 -11.55 -14.77
C MET A 91 -3.62 -12.99 -14.45
N ALA A 92 -2.65 -13.77 -13.95
CA ALA A 92 -2.92 -15.08 -13.35
C ALA A 92 -3.15 -14.93 -11.83
N PRO A 93 -3.85 -15.86 -11.17
CA PRO A 93 -3.98 -15.85 -9.71
C PRO A 93 -2.62 -15.75 -9.01
N GLY A 94 -2.53 -14.85 -8.04
CA GLY A 94 -1.28 -14.56 -7.31
C GLY A 94 -0.38 -13.50 -7.97
N LYS A 95 -0.64 -13.09 -9.22
CA LYS A 95 0.08 -11.96 -9.84
C LYS A 95 -0.34 -10.63 -9.24
N THR A 96 0.60 -9.71 -9.23
CA THR A 96 0.40 -8.34 -8.77
C THR A 96 0.62 -7.38 -9.93
N TYR A 97 -0.37 -6.54 -10.17
CA TYR A 97 -0.36 -5.46 -11.14
C TYR A 97 -0.10 -4.15 -10.40
N ILE A 98 0.96 -3.46 -10.74
CA ILE A 98 1.42 -2.26 -10.03
C ILE A 98 1.30 -1.06 -10.97
N VAL A 99 0.62 -0.02 -10.51
CA VAL A 99 0.54 1.28 -11.19
C VAL A 99 1.33 2.29 -10.40
N LYS A 100 2.31 2.91 -11.03
CA LYS A 100 3.14 3.97 -10.45
C LYS A 100 3.12 5.19 -11.35
N PRO A 101 2.64 6.36 -10.87
CA PRO A 101 2.73 7.62 -11.60
C PRO A 101 4.18 7.97 -11.93
N GLU A 102 4.41 8.60 -13.07
CA GLU A 102 5.75 9.11 -13.44
C GLU A 102 6.09 10.39 -12.65
N SER A 103 5.07 11.17 -12.27
CA SER A 103 5.24 12.36 -11.42
C SER A 103 4.94 12.02 -9.96
N GLU A 104 5.71 12.58 -9.04
CA GLU A 104 5.49 12.46 -7.59
C GLU A 104 4.13 13.04 -7.15
N ASP A 105 3.64 14.10 -7.82
CA ASP A 105 2.33 14.69 -7.59
C ASP A 105 1.18 13.90 -8.25
N GLY A 106 1.49 12.87 -9.04
CA GLY A 106 0.51 12.05 -9.72
C GLY A 106 -0.44 11.35 -8.76
N LYS A 107 -1.74 11.36 -9.09
CA LYS A 107 -2.78 10.67 -8.31
C LYS A 107 -3.36 9.53 -9.12
N ILE A 108 -3.67 8.42 -8.43
CA ILE A 108 -4.32 7.25 -9.01
C ILE A 108 -5.75 7.20 -8.48
N TYR A 109 -6.72 7.09 -9.37
CA TYR A 109 -8.13 7.01 -9.04
C TYR A 109 -8.65 5.61 -9.26
N LEU A 110 -9.40 5.09 -8.30
CA LEU A 110 -10.28 3.96 -8.54
C LEU A 110 -11.48 4.46 -9.36
N CYS A 111 -11.85 3.72 -10.38
CA CYS A 111 -12.94 4.06 -11.29
C CYS A 111 -13.95 2.92 -11.34
N ASN A 112 -15.14 3.23 -11.82
CA ASN A 112 -16.08 2.21 -12.31
C ASN A 112 -15.75 1.84 -13.77
N GLY A 113 -16.44 0.84 -14.33
CA GLY A 113 -16.17 0.33 -15.68
C GLY A 113 -16.38 1.34 -16.80
N ASN A 114 -17.07 2.47 -16.57
CA ASN A 114 -17.20 3.56 -17.54
C ASN A 114 -16.11 4.64 -17.41
N GLY A 115 -15.17 4.46 -16.46
CA GLY A 115 -14.06 5.37 -16.24
C GLY A 115 -14.37 6.58 -15.36
N THR A 116 -15.52 6.61 -14.70
CA THR A 116 -15.82 7.64 -13.68
C THR A 116 -15.08 7.32 -12.39
N ALA A 117 -14.33 8.28 -11.86
CA ALA A 117 -13.64 8.13 -10.59
C ALA A 117 -14.63 7.95 -9.43
N VAL A 118 -14.38 6.96 -8.59
CA VAL A 118 -15.13 6.66 -7.36
C VAL A 118 -14.30 6.91 -6.10
N SER A 119 -13.10 7.45 -6.25
CA SER A 119 -12.21 7.83 -5.14
C SER A 119 -11.68 9.26 -5.31
N ASN A 120 -11.15 9.83 -4.23
CA ASN A 120 -10.55 11.16 -4.22
C ASN A 120 -9.11 11.19 -4.79
N GLY A 121 -8.62 10.07 -5.31
CA GLY A 121 -7.26 9.95 -5.82
C GLY A 121 -6.23 9.64 -4.71
N TYR A 122 -5.42 8.63 -4.97
CA TYR A 122 -4.40 8.11 -4.07
C TYR A 122 -3.02 8.58 -4.53
N ALA A 123 -2.19 9.03 -3.60
CA ALA A 123 -0.77 9.27 -3.82
C ALA A 123 0.00 7.94 -3.82
N GLY A 124 1.24 7.97 -4.31
CA GLY A 124 2.13 6.82 -4.30
C GLY A 124 1.77 5.79 -5.37
N THR A 125 1.72 4.53 -5.00
CA THR A 125 1.56 3.39 -5.91
C THR A 125 0.29 2.60 -5.56
N ILE A 126 -0.42 2.11 -6.56
CA ILE A 126 -1.51 1.16 -6.37
C ILE A 126 -1.07 -0.22 -6.85
N GLU A 127 -1.24 -1.20 -5.98
CA GLU A 127 -1.06 -2.62 -6.28
C GLU A 127 -2.43 -3.29 -6.38
N VAL A 128 -2.67 -3.97 -7.48
CA VAL A 128 -3.85 -4.83 -7.68
C VAL A 128 -3.37 -6.27 -7.73
N ARG A 129 -3.74 -7.06 -6.75
CA ARG A 129 -3.37 -8.47 -6.70
C ARG A 129 -4.55 -9.35 -7.08
N SER A 130 -4.34 -10.22 -8.07
CA SER A 130 -5.31 -11.23 -8.45
C SER A 130 -5.35 -12.36 -7.42
N THR A 131 -6.57 -12.77 -7.05
CA THR A 131 -6.87 -13.90 -6.19
C THR A 131 -7.80 -14.86 -6.91
N GLU A 132 -8.10 -16.01 -6.33
CA GLU A 132 -9.09 -16.96 -6.90
C GLU A 132 -10.52 -16.38 -6.95
N ASN A 133 -10.83 -15.40 -6.07
CA ASN A 133 -12.18 -14.84 -5.92
C ASN A 133 -12.32 -13.40 -6.42
N GLY A 134 -11.29 -12.84 -7.06
CA GLY A 134 -11.28 -11.45 -7.53
C GLY A 134 -9.96 -10.75 -7.24
N TYR A 135 -10.01 -9.48 -6.88
CA TYR A 135 -8.85 -8.61 -6.74
C TYR A 135 -8.79 -7.95 -5.36
N THR A 136 -7.61 -7.87 -4.78
CA THR A 136 -7.33 -6.97 -3.66
C THR A 136 -6.57 -5.75 -4.16
N VAL A 137 -6.81 -4.60 -3.55
CA VAL A 137 -6.19 -3.33 -3.92
C VAL A 137 -5.45 -2.77 -2.71
N VAL A 138 -4.17 -2.47 -2.88
CA VAL A 138 -3.32 -1.90 -1.84
C VAL A 138 -2.73 -0.59 -2.35
N ASN A 139 -2.81 0.46 -1.55
CA ASN A 139 -2.09 1.70 -1.79
C ASN A 139 -0.79 1.68 -0.97
N GLU A 140 0.34 1.84 -1.64
CA GLU A 140 1.64 2.03 -1.00
C GLU A 140 2.10 3.46 -1.22
N LEU A 141 2.35 4.17 -0.11
CA LEU A 141 2.73 5.58 -0.14
C LEU A 141 3.69 5.90 1.02
N PRO A 142 4.45 7.02 0.95
CA PRO A 142 5.24 7.50 2.07
C PRO A 142 4.38 7.69 3.32
N LEU A 143 4.93 7.34 4.49
CA LEU A 143 4.22 7.44 5.77
C LEU A 143 3.73 8.88 6.04
N GLU A 144 4.55 9.88 5.73
CA GLU A 144 4.18 11.29 5.89
C GLU A 144 2.96 11.68 5.03
N GLU A 145 2.92 11.23 3.79
CA GLU A 145 1.77 11.46 2.88
C GLU A 145 0.48 10.82 3.42
N TYR A 146 0.60 9.63 3.99
CA TYR A 146 -0.52 8.96 4.64
C TYR A 146 -1.01 9.76 5.85
N LEU A 147 -0.12 10.24 6.71
CA LEU A 147 -0.46 11.04 7.88
C LEU A 147 -1.15 12.35 7.49
N TYR A 148 -0.70 13.04 6.44
CA TYR A 148 -1.37 14.24 5.93
C TYR A 148 -2.83 13.99 5.50
N ALA A 149 -3.14 12.79 5.03
CA ALA A 149 -4.50 12.43 4.62
C ALA A 149 -5.38 11.99 5.80
N VAL A 150 -4.82 11.24 6.76
CA VAL A 150 -5.57 10.57 7.84
C VAL A 150 -5.75 11.49 9.04
N VAL A 151 -4.71 12.22 9.46
CA VAL A 151 -4.78 13.07 10.66
C VAL A 151 -5.93 14.09 10.61
N PRO A 152 -6.17 14.82 9.51
CA PRO A 152 -7.31 15.74 9.45
C PRO A 152 -8.68 15.04 9.52
N SER A 153 -8.76 13.77 9.14
CA SER A 153 -9.99 12.98 9.20
C SER A 153 -10.26 12.46 10.61
N GLU A 154 -9.21 12.06 11.33
CA GLU A 154 -9.29 11.55 12.69
C GLU A 154 -9.36 12.66 13.75
N MET A 155 -8.74 13.81 13.45
CA MET A 155 -8.66 14.97 14.33
C MET A 155 -9.23 16.22 13.64
N PRO A 156 -10.56 16.33 13.46
CA PRO A 156 -11.15 17.48 12.81
C PRO A 156 -10.87 18.76 13.57
N SER A 157 -10.80 19.89 12.85
CA SER A 157 -10.49 21.23 13.39
C SER A 157 -11.48 21.73 14.46
N SER A 158 -12.58 21.00 14.66
CA SER A 158 -13.55 21.25 15.74
C SER A 158 -13.10 20.72 17.13
N PHE A 159 -12.00 19.96 17.19
CA PHE A 159 -11.45 19.50 18.45
C PHE A 159 -10.86 20.68 19.26
N SER A 160 -10.70 20.49 20.57
CA SER A 160 -10.13 21.51 21.43
C SER A 160 -8.68 21.85 20.99
N PRO A 161 -8.22 23.09 21.18
CA PRO A 161 -6.84 23.46 20.82
C PRO A 161 -5.78 22.60 21.50
N GLU A 162 -6.08 22.06 22.68
CA GLU A 162 -5.18 21.16 23.42
C GLU A 162 -5.04 19.80 22.72
N ALA A 163 -6.14 19.26 22.18
CA ALA A 163 -6.12 18.01 21.43
C ALA A 163 -5.41 18.13 20.07
N LEU A 164 -5.40 19.35 19.49
CA LEU A 164 -4.73 19.62 18.21
C LEU A 164 -3.23 19.89 18.34
N LYS A 165 -2.68 19.95 19.56
CA LYS A 165 -1.25 20.21 19.81
C LYS A 165 -0.43 18.94 20.08
N THR A 166 -1.07 17.79 20.17
CA THR A 166 -0.41 16.49 20.33
C THR A 166 -0.06 15.89 18.99
#